data_bb37d93efe5658f92721b446d3a83531
#
_entry.id   bb37d93efe5658f92721b446d3a83531
#
_cell.length_a   1.000
_cell.length_b   1.000
_cell.length_c   1.000
_cell.angle_alpha   90.00
_cell.angle_beta   90.00
_cell.angle_gamma   90.00
#
_symmetry.space_group_name_H-M   'P 1'
#
loop_
_entity.id
_entity.type
_entity.pdbx_description
1 polymer ?
#
loop_
_entity_poly.entity_id
_entity_poly.type
_entity_poly.pdbx_seq_one_letter_code
_entity_poly.pdbx_strand_id
1 'polypeptide(L)'
;KAIEAMERLGGKYPIILKTLTGSLGVGVIKVDSESSLHSTVQLLYKLDPNMGVLLQQMVSVDYDIRAHIVGGKYHGAIQRPVVKKDFRSNVSLGSKPSKIELTDLEIEHCERAAKAVDGLWVGVDIFPSKNREKTPPMFIEINSTPGTKGYRKATGENLAKNILIKFKNREIWLKPNTYKSMFDS
;
A
#
# COMPACT_ATOMS: atom_id res chain seq x y z
N LYS A 1 -10.59 -11.80 -20.71
CA LYS A 1 -10.61 -11.04 -19.43
C LYS A 1 -9.25 -10.40 -19.09
N ALA A 2 -8.11 -11.15 -19.03
CA ALA A 2 -6.81 -10.54 -18.71
C ALA A 2 -6.34 -9.55 -19.80
N ILE A 3 -6.54 -9.87 -21.08
CA ILE A 3 -6.22 -8.99 -22.22
C ILE A 3 -7.10 -7.73 -22.17
N GLU A 4 -8.40 -7.85 -21.96
CA GLU A 4 -9.33 -6.73 -21.81
C GLU A 4 -8.94 -5.82 -20.64
N ALA A 5 -8.45 -6.40 -19.53
CA ALA A 5 -7.91 -5.64 -18.42
C ALA A 5 -6.65 -4.87 -18.80
N MET A 6 -5.79 -5.46 -19.63
CA MET A 6 -4.60 -4.78 -20.18
C MET A 6 -4.94 -3.61 -21.10
N GLU A 7 -5.96 -3.75 -21.93
CA GLU A 7 -6.44 -2.65 -22.80
C GLU A 7 -6.89 -1.45 -21.94
N ARG A 8 -7.60 -1.69 -20.84
CA ARG A 8 -8.01 -0.65 -19.88
C ARG A 8 -6.82 0.03 -19.19
N LEU A 9 -5.68 -0.66 -19.04
CA LEU A 9 -4.41 -0.11 -18.53
C LEU A 9 -3.58 0.58 -19.63
N GLY A 10 -4.11 0.69 -20.85
CA GLY A 10 -3.43 1.31 -21.99
C GLY A 10 -2.47 0.38 -22.73
N GLY A 11 -2.53 -0.95 -22.50
CA GLY A 11 -1.80 -1.97 -23.26
C GLY A 11 -0.28 -1.95 -23.15
N LYS A 12 0.30 -1.20 -22.18
CA LYS A 12 1.76 -1.02 -22.07
C LYS A 12 2.36 -1.97 -21.04
N TYR A 13 3.45 -2.62 -21.42
CA TYR A 13 4.31 -3.41 -20.53
C TYR A 13 5.57 -2.62 -20.13
N PRO A 14 6.22 -2.95 -18.98
CA PRO A 14 5.81 -3.98 -18.02
C PRO A 14 4.64 -3.56 -17.14
N ILE A 15 3.95 -4.57 -16.61
CA ILE A 15 2.90 -4.42 -15.59
C ILE A 15 3.23 -5.21 -14.33
N ILE A 16 2.48 -4.93 -13.27
CA ILE A 16 2.51 -5.71 -12.03
C ILE A 16 1.22 -6.53 -11.93
N LEU A 17 1.37 -7.84 -11.81
CA LEU A 17 0.30 -8.75 -11.47
C LEU A 17 0.40 -9.08 -9.99
N LYS A 18 -0.72 -8.97 -9.28
CA LYS A 18 -0.83 -9.32 -7.85
C LYS A 18 -1.93 -10.35 -7.65
N THR A 19 -1.67 -11.36 -6.81
CA THR A 19 -2.75 -12.19 -6.27
C THR A 19 -3.52 -11.39 -5.22
N LEU A 20 -4.84 -11.64 -5.10
CA LEU A 20 -5.69 -10.94 -4.11
C LEU A 20 -5.39 -11.39 -2.68
N THR A 21 -4.73 -12.53 -2.52
CA THR A 21 -4.26 -13.06 -1.23
C THR A 21 -2.74 -13.09 -1.23
N GLY A 22 -2.14 -12.76 -0.08
CA GLY A 22 -0.69 -12.74 0.08
C GLY A 22 -0.24 -11.57 0.95
N SER A 23 1.00 -11.61 1.39
CA SER A 23 1.63 -10.56 2.19
C SER A 23 3.13 -10.49 1.91
N LEU A 24 3.80 -9.42 2.37
CA LEU A 24 5.25 -9.25 2.27
C LEU A 24 5.81 -9.28 0.83
N GLY A 25 4.99 -8.98 -0.17
CA GLY A 25 5.38 -9.02 -1.58
C GLY A 25 5.34 -10.42 -2.22
N VAL A 26 4.86 -11.44 -1.51
CA VAL A 26 4.54 -12.76 -2.08
C VAL A 26 3.29 -12.62 -2.95
N GLY A 27 3.32 -13.23 -4.15
CA GLY A 27 2.22 -13.10 -5.13
C GLY A 27 2.27 -11.82 -5.96
N VAL A 28 3.37 -11.05 -5.92
CA VAL A 28 3.60 -9.88 -6.76
C VAL A 28 4.59 -10.23 -7.86
N ILE A 29 4.15 -10.19 -9.10
CA ILE A 29 4.89 -10.63 -10.29
C ILE A 29 5.00 -9.47 -11.27
N LYS A 30 6.23 -9.19 -11.72
CA LYS A 30 6.46 -8.30 -12.87
C LYS A 30 6.24 -9.07 -14.14
N VAL A 31 5.44 -8.54 -15.04
CA VAL A 31 5.10 -9.15 -16.33
C VAL A 31 5.56 -8.22 -17.44
N ASP A 32 6.46 -8.69 -18.28
CA ASP A 32 7.14 -7.87 -19.27
C ASP A 32 6.51 -7.94 -20.68
N SER A 33 5.58 -8.87 -20.92
CA SER A 33 4.95 -9.07 -22.22
C SER A 33 3.58 -9.74 -22.11
N GLU A 34 2.81 -9.69 -23.18
CA GLU A 34 1.53 -10.39 -23.29
C GLU A 34 1.69 -11.92 -23.15
N SER A 35 2.71 -12.48 -23.78
CA SER A 35 3.00 -13.92 -23.67
C SER A 35 3.30 -14.33 -22.22
N SER A 36 4.09 -13.53 -21.49
CA SER A 36 4.36 -13.82 -20.09
C SER A 36 3.14 -13.60 -19.20
N LEU A 37 2.26 -12.62 -19.50
CA LEU A 37 0.97 -12.46 -18.83
C LEU A 37 0.10 -13.71 -19.01
N HIS A 38 -0.05 -14.16 -20.26
CA HIS A 38 -0.86 -15.32 -20.57
C HIS A 38 -0.39 -16.58 -19.83
N SER A 39 0.92 -16.86 -19.90
CA SER A 39 1.52 -18.02 -19.24
C SER A 39 1.37 -17.94 -17.71
N THR A 40 1.57 -16.76 -17.13
CA THR A 40 1.43 -16.55 -15.69
C THR A 40 -0.02 -16.77 -15.23
N VAL A 41 -0.99 -16.20 -15.95
CA VAL A 41 -2.41 -16.36 -15.64
C VAL A 41 -2.85 -17.81 -15.78
N GLN A 42 -2.41 -18.52 -16.84
CA GLN A 42 -2.70 -19.94 -17.02
C GLN A 42 -2.16 -20.78 -15.86
N LEU A 43 -0.91 -20.52 -15.41
CA LEU A 43 -0.34 -21.22 -14.27
C LEU A 43 -1.15 -20.97 -13.00
N LEU A 44 -1.50 -19.71 -12.70
CA LEU A 44 -2.28 -19.37 -11.52
C LEU A 44 -3.66 -20.04 -11.53
N TYR A 45 -4.36 -20.02 -12.65
CA TYR A 45 -5.65 -20.73 -12.79
C TYR A 45 -5.53 -22.24 -12.72
N LYS A 46 -4.39 -22.82 -13.14
CA LYS A 46 -4.12 -24.25 -12.96
C LYS A 46 -3.97 -24.64 -11.50
N LEU A 47 -3.38 -23.76 -10.69
CA LEU A 47 -3.18 -23.97 -9.26
C LEU A 47 -4.49 -23.73 -8.46
N ASP A 48 -5.24 -22.70 -8.82
CA ASP A 48 -6.52 -22.37 -8.22
C ASP A 48 -7.43 -21.70 -9.27
N PRO A 49 -8.44 -22.41 -9.80
CA PRO A 49 -9.38 -21.86 -10.78
C PRO A 49 -10.17 -20.63 -10.30
N ASN A 50 -10.28 -20.43 -9.00
CA ASN A 50 -10.98 -19.29 -8.39
C ASN A 50 -10.05 -18.12 -8.03
N MET A 51 -8.76 -18.25 -8.33
CA MET A 51 -7.78 -17.22 -7.98
C MET A 51 -8.09 -15.90 -8.69
N GLY A 52 -8.38 -14.87 -7.89
CA GLY A 52 -8.46 -13.51 -8.39
C GLY A 52 -7.07 -12.87 -8.53
N VAL A 53 -6.88 -12.12 -9.60
CA VAL A 53 -5.66 -11.35 -9.83
C VAL A 53 -5.97 -9.88 -10.10
N LEU A 54 -5.08 -9.01 -9.64
CA LEU A 54 -5.10 -7.58 -9.93
C LEU A 54 -3.95 -7.25 -10.87
N LEU A 55 -4.24 -6.52 -11.95
CA LEU A 55 -3.23 -5.96 -12.84
C LEU A 55 -3.07 -4.47 -12.53
N GLN A 56 -1.83 -4.04 -12.37
CA GLN A 56 -1.48 -2.64 -12.13
C GLN A 56 -0.41 -2.19 -13.13
N GLN A 57 -0.50 -0.93 -13.55
CA GLN A 57 0.60 -0.31 -14.31
C GLN A 57 1.87 -0.29 -13.45
N MET A 58 2.99 -0.67 -14.04
CA MET A 58 4.28 -0.52 -13.35
C MET A 58 4.71 0.94 -13.38
N VAL A 59 5.01 1.47 -12.20
CA VAL A 59 5.55 2.82 -12.04
C VAL A 59 7.00 2.72 -11.60
N SER A 60 7.91 3.36 -12.35
CA SER A 60 9.31 3.45 -11.97
C SER A 60 9.51 4.56 -10.96
N VAL A 61 9.96 4.19 -9.78
CA VAL A 61 10.25 5.10 -8.67
C VAL A 61 11.52 4.66 -7.95
N ASP A 62 12.19 5.59 -7.28
CA ASP A 62 13.38 5.29 -6.48
C ASP A 62 13.00 4.73 -5.09
N TYR A 63 11.82 5.12 -4.59
CA TYR A 63 11.29 4.69 -3.30
C TYR A 63 9.77 4.80 -3.27
N ASP A 64 9.16 4.05 -2.38
CA ASP A 64 7.80 4.30 -1.94
C ASP A 64 7.76 4.87 -0.52
N ILE A 65 6.59 5.33 -0.11
CA ILE A 65 6.36 5.87 1.23
C ILE A 65 5.26 5.04 1.89
N ARG A 66 5.51 4.63 3.13
CA ARG A 66 4.47 4.11 4.03
C ARG A 66 4.13 5.16 5.08
N ALA A 67 2.93 5.72 5.00
CA ALA A 67 2.35 6.58 6.00
C ALA A 67 1.57 5.76 7.03
N HIS A 68 1.76 6.01 8.31
CA HIS A 68 0.95 5.43 9.38
C HIS A 68 -0.14 6.42 9.80
N ILE A 69 -1.38 5.99 9.64
CA ILE A 69 -2.56 6.76 10.06
C ILE A 69 -3.17 6.04 11.26
N VAL A 70 -3.37 6.77 12.34
CA VAL A 70 -3.85 6.24 13.64
C VAL A 70 -4.99 7.10 14.15
N GLY A 71 -6.18 6.51 14.34
CA GLY A 71 -7.38 7.26 14.72
C GLY A 71 -7.79 8.30 13.67
N GLY A 72 -7.54 7.99 12.38
CA GLY A 72 -7.83 8.89 11.27
C GLY A 72 -6.84 10.05 11.10
N LYS A 73 -5.75 10.09 11.89
CA LYS A 73 -4.74 11.15 11.87
C LYS A 73 -3.36 10.63 11.51
N TYR A 74 -2.62 11.41 10.74
CA TYR A 74 -1.23 11.13 10.42
C TYR A 74 -0.38 11.04 11.69
N HIS A 75 0.41 9.96 11.79
CA HIS A 75 1.33 9.74 12.90
C HIS A 75 2.78 9.90 12.49
N GLY A 76 3.15 9.41 11.31
CA GLY A 76 4.49 9.49 10.78
C GLY A 76 4.66 8.62 9.54
N ALA A 77 5.75 8.81 8.82
CA ALA A 77 6.03 8.08 7.60
C ALA A 77 7.48 7.64 7.47
N ILE A 78 7.67 6.60 6.67
CA ILE A 78 8.99 6.12 6.26
C ILE A 78 9.04 5.99 4.74
N GLN A 79 10.15 6.35 4.14
CA GLN A 79 10.46 5.97 2.77
C GLN A 79 11.19 4.62 2.74
N ARG A 80 10.89 3.82 1.71
CA ARG A 80 11.46 2.50 1.50
C ARG A 80 12.11 2.47 0.11
N PRO A 81 13.43 2.58 0.01
CA PRO A 81 14.10 2.52 -1.28
C PRO A 81 13.84 1.20 -2.01
N VAL A 82 13.66 1.28 -3.32
CA VAL A 82 13.60 0.10 -4.19
C VAL A 82 14.98 -0.56 -4.20
N VAL A 83 15.02 -1.88 -4.03
CA VAL A 83 16.27 -2.64 -4.01
C VAL A 83 16.73 -2.88 -5.45
N LYS A 84 17.99 -2.56 -5.78
CA LYS A 84 18.55 -2.61 -7.16
C LYS A 84 18.30 -3.92 -7.93
N LYS A 85 18.05 -5.02 -7.24
CA LYS A 85 17.82 -6.35 -7.85
C LYS A 85 16.35 -6.79 -7.80
N ASP A 86 15.46 -5.96 -7.26
CA ASP A 86 14.04 -6.25 -7.16
C ASP A 86 13.25 -4.96 -7.42
N PHE A 87 12.11 -5.06 -8.10
CA PHE A 87 11.21 -3.92 -8.33
C PHE A 87 10.37 -3.57 -7.10
N ARG A 88 10.43 -4.39 -6.04
CA ARG A 88 9.69 -4.21 -4.80
C ARG A 88 10.54 -3.48 -3.77
N SER A 89 9.91 -2.59 -2.99
CA SER A 89 10.55 -1.76 -1.96
C SER A 89 10.41 -2.32 -0.53
N ASN A 90 9.92 -3.56 -0.37
CA ASN A 90 9.60 -4.13 0.92
C ASN A 90 10.85 -4.27 1.83
N VAL A 91 10.69 -3.87 3.10
CA VAL A 91 11.73 -4.00 4.14
C VAL A 91 12.15 -5.46 4.36
N SER A 92 11.23 -6.42 4.16
CA SER A 92 11.50 -7.86 4.21
C SER A 92 12.47 -8.33 3.13
N LEU A 93 12.61 -7.58 2.03
CA LEU A 93 13.52 -7.86 0.91
C LEU A 93 14.86 -7.12 1.03
N GLY A 94 15.15 -6.51 2.18
CA GLY A 94 16.43 -5.85 2.45
C GLY A 94 16.46 -4.34 2.22
N SER A 95 15.32 -3.71 1.92
CA SER A 95 15.22 -2.25 1.88
C SER A 95 15.62 -1.65 3.23
N LYS A 96 16.40 -0.56 3.21
CA LYS A 96 16.77 0.20 4.40
C LYS A 96 15.85 1.41 4.53
N PRO A 97 14.78 1.33 5.34
CA PRO A 97 13.86 2.43 5.49
C PRO A 97 14.51 3.59 6.21
N SER A 98 14.11 4.81 5.88
CA SER A 98 14.45 6.03 6.60
C SER A 98 13.20 6.87 6.86
N LYS A 99 13.24 7.72 7.88
CA LYS A 99 12.18 8.66 8.17
C LYS A 99 12.00 9.64 7.01
N ILE A 100 10.77 9.99 6.70
CA ILE A 100 10.42 11.05 5.74
C ILE A 100 9.29 11.89 6.30
N GLU A 101 9.34 13.19 6.07
CA GLU A 101 8.21 14.08 6.36
C GLU A 101 7.31 14.17 5.12
N LEU A 102 6.00 14.07 5.35
CA LEU A 102 5.00 14.25 4.31
C LEU A 102 4.64 15.73 4.16
N THR A 103 4.25 16.11 2.95
CA THR A 103 3.62 17.41 2.72
C THR A 103 2.18 17.42 3.23
N ASP A 104 1.59 18.58 3.46
CA ASP A 104 0.20 18.71 3.88
C ASP A 104 -0.75 18.04 2.90
N LEU A 105 -0.46 18.13 1.60
CA LEU A 105 -1.23 17.48 0.54
C LEU A 105 -1.18 15.95 0.66
N GLU A 106 -0.02 15.38 0.91
CA GLU A 106 0.14 13.94 1.10
C GLU A 106 -0.55 13.45 2.38
N ILE A 107 -0.45 14.23 3.48
CA ILE A 107 -1.12 13.94 4.75
C ILE A 107 -2.64 13.91 4.54
N GLU A 108 -3.21 14.95 3.93
CA GLU A 108 -4.65 15.02 3.65
C GLU A 108 -5.12 13.79 2.86
N HIS A 109 -4.40 13.44 1.80
CA HIS A 109 -4.77 12.31 0.95
C HIS A 109 -4.67 10.97 1.70
N CYS A 110 -3.64 10.77 2.51
CA CYS A 110 -3.49 9.56 3.33
C CYS A 110 -4.56 9.45 4.43
N GLU A 111 -4.91 10.55 5.10
CA GLU A 111 -6.01 10.57 6.09
C GLU A 111 -7.36 10.26 5.43
N ARG A 112 -7.63 10.82 4.25
CA ARG A 112 -8.84 10.52 3.46
C ARG A 112 -8.91 9.05 3.03
N ALA A 113 -7.79 8.48 2.59
CA ALA A 113 -7.70 7.06 2.22
C ALA A 113 -7.98 6.14 3.41
N ALA A 114 -7.41 6.45 4.59
CA ALA A 114 -7.67 5.71 5.82
C ALA A 114 -9.15 5.78 6.23
N LYS A 115 -9.78 6.97 6.08
CA LYS A 115 -11.21 7.17 6.35
C LYS A 115 -12.09 6.37 5.40
N ALA A 116 -11.73 6.28 4.13
CA ALA A 116 -12.50 5.55 3.11
C ALA A 116 -12.61 4.03 3.39
N VAL A 117 -11.64 3.47 4.16
CA VAL A 117 -11.66 2.06 4.58
C VAL A 117 -12.02 1.89 6.07
N ASP A 118 -12.50 2.96 6.72
CA ASP A 118 -12.80 2.99 8.15
C ASP A 118 -11.67 2.42 9.03
N GLY A 119 -10.44 2.76 8.67
CA GLY A 119 -9.24 2.17 9.26
C GLY A 119 -8.80 2.90 10.52
N LEU A 120 -8.90 2.25 11.69
CA LEU A 120 -8.44 2.82 12.95
C LEU A 120 -6.92 2.99 13.02
N TRP A 121 -6.20 1.99 12.53
CA TRP A 121 -4.77 2.03 12.30
C TRP A 121 -4.45 1.34 11.00
N VAL A 122 -3.95 2.10 10.04
CA VAL A 122 -3.58 1.59 8.73
C VAL A 122 -2.20 2.12 8.30
N GLY A 123 -1.57 1.35 7.43
CA GLY A 123 -0.42 1.80 6.65
C GLY A 123 -0.87 2.12 5.24
N VAL A 124 -0.77 3.37 4.84
CA VAL A 124 -1.08 3.82 3.48
C VAL A 124 0.23 3.86 2.69
N ASP A 125 0.32 3.04 1.66
CA ASP A 125 1.47 2.98 0.78
C ASP A 125 1.22 3.84 -0.46
N ILE A 126 2.15 4.77 -0.73
CA ILE A 126 2.06 5.73 -1.83
C ILE A 126 3.37 5.84 -2.59
N PHE A 127 3.29 6.13 -3.88
CA PHE A 127 4.39 6.70 -4.65
C PHE A 127 4.30 8.22 -4.59
N PRO A 128 5.37 8.92 -4.19
CA PRO A 128 5.39 10.38 -4.21
C PRO A 128 5.32 10.89 -5.64
N SER A 129 4.64 12.01 -5.85
CA SER A 129 4.70 12.71 -7.12
C SER A 129 6.03 13.44 -7.28
N LYS A 130 6.38 13.84 -8.52
CA LYS A 130 7.57 14.66 -8.78
C LYS A 130 7.48 16.04 -8.12
N ASN A 131 6.28 16.57 -7.99
CA ASN A 131 6.02 17.82 -7.28
C ASN A 131 5.07 17.54 -6.12
N ARG A 132 5.64 17.14 -4.98
CA ARG A 132 4.92 16.69 -3.81
C ARG A 132 3.98 17.73 -3.20
N GLU A 133 4.30 19.03 -3.37
CA GLU A 133 3.49 20.13 -2.82
C GLU A 133 2.24 20.43 -3.67
N LYS A 134 2.25 20.11 -4.96
CA LYS A 134 1.21 20.52 -5.91
C LYS A 134 0.44 19.38 -6.53
N THR A 135 1.02 18.18 -6.52
CA THR A 135 0.44 17.02 -7.19
C THR A 135 0.20 15.89 -6.20
N PRO A 136 -1.03 15.39 -6.10
CA PRO A 136 -1.35 14.27 -5.20
C PRO A 136 -0.46 13.06 -5.42
N PRO A 137 -0.19 12.27 -4.36
CA PRO A 137 0.53 11.01 -4.48
C PRO A 137 -0.31 9.96 -5.23
N MET A 138 0.35 8.96 -5.79
CA MET A 138 -0.30 7.79 -6.35
C MET A 138 -0.41 6.70 -5.27
N PHE A 139 -1.62 6.21 -5.03
CA PHE A 139 -1.85 5.14 -4.06
C PHE A 139 -1.42 3.78 -4.61
N ILE A 140 -0.80 2.98 -3.75
CA ILE A 140 -0.42 1.59 -4.02
C ILE A 140 -1.39 0.65 -3.33
N GLU A 141 -1.50 0.76 -2.00
CA GLU A 141 -2.37 -0.09 -1.17
C GLU A 141 -2.60 0.52 0.22
N ILE A 142 -3.62 0.01 0.91
CA ILE A 142 -3.87 0.32 2.32
C ILE A 142 -3.79 -1.00 3.10
N ASN A 143 -2.89 -1.04 4.09
CA ASN A 143 -2.65 -2.20 4.93
C ASN A 143 -3.38 -2.04 6.28
N SER A 144 -4.31 -2.94 6.60
CA SER A 144 -5.05 -2.95 7.87
C SER A 144 -4.21 -3.44 9.06
N THR A 145 -3.10 -4.13 8.80
CA THR A 145 -2.15 -4.62 9.82
C THR A 145 -0.72 -4.28 9.43
N PRO A 146 -0.38 -2.98 9.39
CA PRO A 146 0.92 -2.55 8.89
C PRO A 146 2.05 -3.00 9.81
N GLY A 147 3.11 -3.57 9.21
CA GLY A 147 4.30 -3.97 9.96
C GLY A 147 5.03 -2.75 10.56
N THR A 148 5.40 -2.84 11.83
CA THR A 148 6.05 -1.74 12.57
C THR A 148 7.58 -1.82 12.59
N LYS A 149 8.17 -2.95 12.19
CA LYS A 149 9.63 -3.15 12.24
C LYS A 149 10.42 -2.12 11.42
N GLY A 150 9.92 -1.80 10.21
CA GLY A 150 10.54 -0.80 9.34
C GLY A 150 10.48 0.60 9.96
N TYR A 151 9.33 0.96 10.51
CA TYR A 151 9.13 2.24 11.18
C TYR A 151 10.08 2.40 12.37
N ARG A 152 10.16 1.37 13.24
CA ARG A 152 11.08 1.37 14.38
C ARG A 152 12.55 1.46 13.96
N LYS A 153 12.95 0.78 12.88
CA LYS A 153 14.32 0.88 12.35
C LYS A 153 14.66 2.28 11.86
N ALA A 154 13.71 2.95 11.23
CA ALA A 154 13.91 4.27 10.63
C ALA A 154 13.82 5.41 11.64
N THR A 155 13.00 5.27 12.70
CA THR A 155 12.67 6.37 13.63
C THR A 155 13.15 6.12 15.06
N GLY A 156 13.47 4.88 15.42
CA GLY A 156 13.71 4.46 16.81
C GLY A 156 12.43 4.29 17.64
N GLU A 157 11.27 4.69 17.10
CA GLU A 157 10.00 4.75 17.81
C GLU A 157 9.27 3.40 17.81
N ASN A 158 8.69 3.04 18.96
CA ASN A 158 7.83 1.86 19.06
C ASN A 158 6.38 2.24 18.80
N LEU A 159 5.99 2.28 17.53
CA LEU A 159 4.65 2.65 17.08
C LEU A 159 3.54 1.83 17.76
N ALA A 160 3.71 0.52 17.90
CA ALA A 160 2.71 -0.35 18.52
C ALA A 160 2.46 0.06 19.99
N LYS A 161 3.52 0.39 20.76
CA LYS A 161 3.40 0.89 22.12
C LYS A 161 2.62 2.21 22.16
N ASN A 162 2.91 3.13 21.25
CA ASN A 162 2.26 4.44 21.21
C ASN A 162 0.77 4.32 20.88
N ILE A 163 0.42 3.41 19.97
CA ILE A 163 -0.99 3.11 19.65
C ILE A 163 -1.71 2.55 20.87
N LEU A 164 -1.11 1.59 21.58
CA LEU A 164 -1.70 1.02 22.80
C LEU A 164 -1.90 2.08 23.90
N ILE A 165 -0.98 3.04 24.04
CA ILE A 165 -1.14 4.17 24.96
C ILE A 165 -2.34 5.03 24.56
N LYS A 166 -2.47 5.36 23.27
CA LYS A 166 -3.62 6.13 22.76
C LYS A 166 -4.95 5.42 23.00
N PHE A 167 -4.99 4.09 22.82
CA PHE A 167 -6.16 3.28 23.19
C PHE A 167 -6.46 3.36 24.68
N LYS A 168 -5.46 3.16 25.54
CA LYS A 168 -5.62 3.23 27.00
C LYS A 168 -6.15 4.58 27.43
N ASN A 169 -5.68 5.66 26.82
CA ASN A 169 -6.09 7.03 27.14
C ASN A 169 -7.42 7.43 26.45
N ARG A 170 -8.06 6.52 25.70
CA ARG A 170 -9.28 6.80 24.93
C ARG A 170 -9.12 7.92 23.88
N GLU A 171 -7.90 8.23 23.46
CA GLU A 171 -7.63 9.23 22.43
C GLU A 171 -8.04 8.74 21.03
N ILE A 172 -8.04 7.41 20.82
CA ILE A 172 -8.52 6.74 19.62
C ILE A 172 -9.54 5.69 20.03
N TRP A 173 -10.74 5.81 19.47
CA TRP A 173 -11.84 4.91 19.81
C TRP A 173 -12.75 4.73 18.60
N LEU A 174 -13.16 3.50 18.35
CA LEU A 174 -14.23 3.23 17.39
C LEU A 174 -15.54 3.76 17.97
N LYS A 175 -16.14 4.73 17.30
CA LYS A 175 -17.53 5.11 17.62
C LYS A 175 -18.43 3.94 17.23
N PRO A 176 -19.27 3.40 18.15
CA PRO A 176 -20.09 2.22 17.88
C PRO A 176 -21.09 2.35 16.72
N ASN A 177 -21.27 3.54 16.17
CA ASN A 177 -22.34 3.84 15.18
C ASN A 177 -21.84 4.14 13.77
N THR A 178 -20.57 3.97 13.45
CA THR A 178 -20.07 4.29 12.10
C THR A 178 -20.56 3.29 11.03
N TYR A 179 -20.94 2.08 11.46
CA TYR A 179 -21.46 1.05 10.55
C TYR A 179 -22.94 1.22 10.14
N LYS A 180 -23.77 1.92 10.94
CA LYS A 180 -25.20 2.08 10.61
C LYS A 180 -25.46 3.05 9.47
N SER A 181 -24.62 4.06 9.26
CA SER A 181 -24.89 5.08 8.23
C SER A 181 -24.43 4.71 6.82
N MET A 182 -23.68 3.61 6.64
CA MET A 182 -23.25 3.14 5.31
C MET A 182 -24.25 2.17 4.64
N PHE A 183 -25.20 1.61 5.40
CA PHE A 183 -26.17 0.62 4.90
C PHE A 183 -27.62 1.09 4.96
N ASP A 184 -27.87 2.30 5.46
CA ASP A 184 -29.23 2.88 5.58
C ASP A 184 -29.55 3.92 4.48
N SER A 185 -28.85 3.87 3.33
CA SER A 185 -29.15 4.70 2.17
C SER A 185 -29.52 3.86 0.96
#